data_112f8472ddde26f8d3708e42e5b406e8
#
_entry.id   112f8472ddde26f8d3708e42e5b406e8
#
_cell.length_a   1.000
_cell.length_b   1.000
_cell.length_c   1.000
_cell.angle_alpha   90.00
_cell.angle_beta   90.00
_cell.angle_gamma   90.00
#
_symmetry.space_group_name_H-M   'P 1'
#
loop_
_entity.id
_entity.type
_entity.pdbx_description
1 polymer ?
#
loop_
_entity_poly.entity_id
_entity_poly.type
_entity_poly.pdbx_seq_one_letter_code
_entity_poly.pdbx_strand_id
1 'polypeptide(L)'
;MNIRFLIPGKCREKYIKDGYDEYLKRLSRFAKVSLEYLPEEIISNNSESEISKALKKEAANALKRIKDDEVLFIVDIHGKSYDSKEFASLIDDQSKKNGNLVFLLGSSYGLDDSIRKRANVSFSLSKLTFTHYMALFLTMEQVYRSMKINRGENYDK
;
A
#
# COMPACT_ATOMS: atom_id res chain seq x y z
N MET A 1 4.92 8.04 -14.82
CA MET A 1 4.24 7.26 -13.77
C MET A 1 4.54 7.83 -12.40
N ASN A 2 3.54 7.95 -11.57
CA ASN A 2 3.67 8.34 -10.18
C ASN A 2 3.20 7.20 -9.30
N ILE A 3 3.96 6.91 -8.24
CA ILE A 3 3.61 5.89 -7.24
C ILE A 3 3.66 6.54 -5.87
N ARG A 4 2.54 6.48 -5.16
CA ARG A 4 2.42 7.01 -3.80
C ARG A 4 2.09 5.88 -2.85
N PHE A 5 2.83 5.83 -1.74
CA PHE A 5 2.54 4.91 -0.64
C PHE A 5 1.97 5.71 0.51
N LEU A 6 0.84 5.29 1.04
CA LEU A 6 0.16 5.94 2.17
C LEU A 6 0.01 4.93 3.30
N ILE A 7 0.35 5.34 4.52
CA ILE A 7 0.24 4.47 5.70
C ILE A 7 -0.12 5.29 6.95
N PRO A 8 -1.09 4.83 7.75
CA PRO A 8 -1.38 5.45 9.04
C PRO A 8 -0.25 5.25 10.04
N GLY A 9 0.14 6.31 10.71
CA GLY A 9 1.18 6.29 11.73
C GLY A 9 2.59 6.32 11.17
N LYS A 10 3.48 6.97 11.92
CA LYS A 10 4.88 7.11 11.54
C LYS A 10 5.70 5.92 12.04
N CYS A 11 6.42 5.26 11.15
CA CYS A 11 7.34 4.19 11.51
C CYS A 11 8.50 4.73 12.34
N ARG A 12 8.82 4.07 13.45
CA ARG A 12 9.90 4.48 14.37
C ARG A 12 11.10 3.55 14.32
N GLU A 13 10.95 2.32 13.82
CA GLU A 13 12.03 1.36 13.70
C GLU A 13 12.98 1.77 12.59
N LYS A 14 14.23 2.05 12.95
CA LYS A 14 15.24 2.52 12.00
C LYS A 14 15.47 1.53 10.86
N TYR A 15 15.52 0.23 11.16
CA TYR A 15 15.79 -0.78 10.14
C TYR A 15 14.69 -0.86 9.07
N ILE A 16 13.44 -0.61 9.45
CA ILE A 16 12.31 -0.56 8.50
C ILE A 16 12.37 0.73 7.69
N LYS A 17 12.62 1.87 8.34
CA LYS A 17 12.74 3.17 7.66
C LYS A 17 13.88 3.16 6.65
N ASP A 18 15.02 2.58 7.00
CA ASP A 18 16.15 2.40 6.08
C ASP A 18 15.75 1.53 4.88
N GLY A 19 14.93 0.52 5.12
CA GLY A 19 14.35 -0.31 4.06
C GLY A 19 13.42 0.47 3.14
N TYR A 20 12.56 1.32 3.69
CA TYR A 20 11.71 2.20 2.89
C TYR A 20 12.56 3.12 2.00
N ASP A 21 13.56 3.77 2.58
CA ASP A 21 14.44 4.68 1.84
C ASP A 21 15.14 3.96 0.69
N GLU A 22 15.61 2.74 0.93
CA GLU A 22 16.26 1.93 -0.10
C GLU A 22 15.31 1.61 -1.26
N TYR A 23 14.07 1.18 -0.98
CA TYR A 23 13.13 0.86 -2.04
C TYR A 23 12.54 2.08 -2.73
N LEU A 24 12.36 3.18 -2.03
CA LEU A 24 11.98 4.45 -2.67
C LEU A 24 13.06 4.87 -3.66
N LYS A 25 14.33 4.75 -3.28
CA LYS A 25 15.46 5.02 -4.17
C LYS A 25 15.47 4.11 -5.39
N ARG A 26 15.31 2.80 -5.21
CA ARG A 26 15.27 1.84 -6.31
C ARG A 26 14.10 2.11 -7.26
N LEU A 27 12.93 2.41 -6.71
CA LEU A 27 11.74 2.72 -7.49
C LEU A 27 11.85 4.05 -8.25
N SER A 28 12.64 4.99 -7.77
CA SER A 28 12.80 6.30 -8.42
C SER A 28 13.37 6.19 -9.84
N ARG A 29 13.99 5.08 -10.17
CA ARG A 29 14.46 4.78 -11.53
C ARG A 29 13.29 4.58 -12.50
N PHE A 30 12.14 4.13 -12.00
CA PHE A 30 10.99 3.74 -12.83
C PHE A 30 9.85 4.76 -12.81
N ALA A 31 9.75 5.51 -11.72
CA ALA A 31 8.60 6.38 -11.47
C ALA A 31 8.97 7.48 -10.49
N LYS A 32 8.13 8.52 -10.41
CA LYS A 32 8.17 9.47 -9.31
C LYS A 32 7.48 8.81 -8.11
N VAL A 33 8.21 8.60 -7.02
CA VAL A 33 7.71 7.88 -5.84
C VAL A 33 7.71 8.76 -4.61
N SER A 34 6.72 8.52 -3.74
CA SER A 34 6.63 9.19 -2.44
C SER A 34 6.02 8.26 -1.40
N LEU A 35 6.36 8.54 -0.13
CA LEU A 35 5.76 7.90 1.03
C LEU A 35 5.14 8.98 1.90
N GLU A 36 3.87 8.82 2.25
CA GLU A 36 3.12 9.72 3.11
C GLU A 36 2.64 8.99 4.36
N TYR A 37 2.97 9.55 5.52
CA TYR A 37 2.43 9.08 6.79
C TYR A 37 1.12 9.82 7.07
N LEU A 38 0.03 9.07 7.20
CA LEU A 38 -1.28 9.60 7.55
C LEU A 38 -1.43 9.70 9.08
N PRO A 39 -2.32 10.57 9.57
CA PRO A 39 -2.62 10.58 11.00
C PRO A 39 -3.13 9.22 11.47
N GLU A 40 -2.60 8.75 12.60
CA GLU A 40 -3.05 7.52 13.25
C GLU A 40 -3.98 7.88 14.40
N GLU A 41 -5.12 7.19 14.47
CA GLU A 41 -6.06 7.38 15.56
C GLU A 41 -5.64 6.60 16.80
N ILE A 42 -5.64 7.27 17.95
CA ILE A 42 -5.34 6.65 19.23
C ILE A 42 -6.63 6.04 19.78
N ILE A 43 -6.57 4.76 20.15
CA ILE A 43 -7.69 4.03 20.72
C ILE A 43 -7.46 3.84 22.21
N SER A 44 -8.42 4.31 23.04
CA SER A 44 -8.32 4.21 24.49
C SER A 44 -8.66 2.82 25.02
N ASN A 45 -9.46 2.05 24.29
CA ASN A 45 -9.77 0.65 24.58
C ASN A 45 -10.04 -0.10 23.28
N ASN A 46 -9.98 -1.44 23.33
CA ASN A 46 -10.12 -2.30 22.14
C ASN A 46 -11.57 -2.73 21.90
N SER A 47 -12.57 -1.93 22.31
CA SER A 47 -13.96 -2.23 21.97
C SER A 47 -14.21 -2.11 20.47
N GLU A 48 -15.12 -2.92 19.94
CA GLU A 48 -15.47 -2.89 18.51
C GLU A 48 -15.92 -1.49 18.06
N SER A 49 -16.68 -0.79 18.91
CA SER A 49 -17.16 0.56 18.59
C SER A 49 -16.04 1.57 18.48
N GLU A 50 -15.05 1.52 19.37
CA GLU A 50 -13.89 2.42 19.36
C GLU A 50 -12.99 2.12 18.16
N ILE A 51 -12.76 0.86 17.85
CA ILE A 51 -11.99 0.44 16.67
C ILE A 51 -12.68 0.92 15.40
N SER A 52 -13.97 0.66 15.24
CA SER A 52 -14.76 1.09 14.08
C SER A 52 -14.72 2.60 13.89
N LYS A 53 -14.84 3.37 14.97
CA LYS A 53 -14.78 4.83 14.95
C LYS A 53 -13.41 5.34 14.49
N ALA A 54 -12.33 4.73 15.00
CA ALA A 54 -10.96 5.06 14.61
C ALA A 54 -10.71 4.76 13.12
N LEU A 55 -11.15 3.59 12.65
CA LEU A 55 -11.00 3.20 11.24
C LEU A 55 -11.76 4.13 10.30
N LYS A 56 -12.93 4.62 10.69
CA LYS A 56 -13.69 5.59 9.89
C LYS A 56 -12.96 6.92 9.76
N LYS A 57 -12.33 7.40 10.84
CA LYS A 57 -11.53 8.63 10.81
C LYS A 57 -10.29 8.47 9.95
N GLU A 58 -9.59 7.35 10.10
CA GLU A 58 -8.41 7.04 9.28
C GLU A 58 -8.78 6.98 7.80
N ALA A 59 -9.91 6.35 7.48
CA ALA A 59 -10.43 6.25 6.13
C ALA A 59 -10.75 7.64 5.55
N ALA A 60 -11.43 8.48 6.31
CA ALA A 60 -11.77 9.84 5.86
C ALA A 60 -10.51 10.65 5.55
N ASN A 61 -9.47 10.54 6.40
CA ASN A 61 -8.18 11.20 6.17
C ASN A 61 -7.49 10.68 4.91
N ALA A 62 -7.50 9.38 4.68
CA ALA A 62 -6.90 8.77 3.50
C ALA A 62 -7.63 9.19 2.23
N LEU A 63 -8.96 9.10 2.22
CA LEU A 63 -9.78 9.40 1.04
C LEU A 63 -9.65 10.85 0.58
N LYS A 64 -9.46 11.79 1.51
CA LYS A 64 -9.21 13.20 1.17
C LYS A 64 -7.94 13.40 0.33
N ARG A 65 -6.98 12.49 0.43
CA ARG A 65 -5.67 12.59 -0.21
C ARG A 65 -5.56 11.77 -1.49
N ILE A 66 -6.63 11.06 -1.85
CA ILE A 66 -6.68 10.22 -3.04
C ILE A 66 -7.63 10.88 -4.04
N LYS A 67 -7.11 11.19 -5.22
CA LYS A 67 -7.89 11.81 -6.29
C LYS A 67 -8.76 10.75 -6.98
N ASP A 68 -9.87 11.21 -7.56
CA ASP A 68 -10.83 10.31 -8.22
C ASP A 68 -10.22 9.54 -9.40
N ASP A 69 -9.25 10.14 -10.08
CA ASP A 69 -8.58 9.53 -11.24
C ASP A 69 -7.38 8.66 -10.87
N GLU A 70 -6.94 8.67 -9.61
CA GLU A 70 -5.85 7.80 -9.16
C GLU A 70 -6.33 6.36 -9.02
N VAL A 71 -5.47 5.41 -9.37
CA VAL A 71 -5.72 3.98 -9.17
C VAL A 71 -5.32 3.60 -7.76
N LEU A 72 -6.30 3.21 -6.95
CA LEU A 72 -6.07 2.83 -5.56
C LEU A 72 -5.93 1.31 -5.43
N PHE A 73 -4.74 0.90 -5.00
CA PHE A 73 -4.43 -0.46 -4.53
C PHE A 73 -4.49 -0.46 -3.01
N ILE A 74 -5.20 -1.41 -2.44
CA ILE A 74 -5.18 -1.61 -0.99
C ILE A 74 -4.59 -2.97 -0.64
N VAL A 75 -3.81 -2.99 0.45
CA VAL A 75 -3.27 -4.22 1.03
C VAL A 75 -4.27 -4.70 2.07
N ASP A 76 -4.94 -5.79 1.78
CA ASP A 76 -6.01 -6.33 2.62
C ASP A 76 -5.86 -7.85 2.70
N ILE A 77 -5.89 -8.41 3.91
CA ILE A 77 -5.78 -9.85 4.10
C ILE A 77 -6.91 -10.62 3.39
N HIS A 78 -8.05 -9.97 3.18
CA HIS A 78 -9.19 -10.51 2.45
C HIS A 78 -9.14 -10.23 0.95
N GLY A 79 -8.07 -9.59 0.48
CA GLY A 79 -7.86 -9.31 -0.93
C GLY A 79 -7.48 -10.55 -1.73
N LYS A 80 -7.42 -10.39 -3.04
CA LYS A 80 -7.02 -11.47 -3.94
C LYS A 80 -5.52 -11.77 -3.80
N SER A 81 -5.15 -13.04 -3.87
CA SER A 81 -3.75 -13.48 -3.91
C SER A 81 -3.26 -13.53 -5.35
N TYR A 82 -2.03 -13.08 -5.54
CA TYR A 82 -1.35 -13.07 -6.85
C TYR A 82 0.04 -13.66 -6.68
N ASP A 83 0.54 -14.33 -7.71
CA ASP A 83 1.97 -14.58 -7.79
C ASP A 83 2.70 -13.32 -8.30
N SER A 84 4.03 -13.34 -8.31
CA SER A 84 4.82 -12.15 -8.69
C SER A 84 4.58 -11.70 -10.12
N LYS A 85 4.40 -12.64 -11.05
CA LYS A 85 4.16 -12.33 -12.46
C LYS A 85 2.77 -11.79 -12.70
N GLU A 86 1.76 -12.38 -12.05
CA GLU A 86 0.38 -11.91 -12.10
C GLU A 86 0.29 -10.48 -11.52
N PHE A 87 0.97 -10.22 -10.40
CA PHE A 87 0.97 -8.90 -9.78
C PHE A 87 1.67 -7.87 -10.68
N ALA A 88 2.79 -8.24 -11.31
CA ALA A 88 3.48 -7.39 -12.27
C ALA A 88 2.58 -7.03 -13.46
N SER A 89 1.88 -8.02 -14.00
CA SER A 89 0.92 -7.81 -15.10
C SER A 89 -0.22 -6.88 -14.68
N LEU A 90 -0.74 -7.06 -13.48
CA LEU A 90 -1.80 -6.22 -12.93
C LEU A 90 -1.35 -4.76 -12.81
N ILE A 91 -0.14 -4.53 -12.28
CA ILE A 91 0.42 -3.18 -12.18
C ILE A 91 0.58 -2.55 -13.56
N ASP A 92 1.09 -3.29 -14.53
CA ASP A 92 1.25 -2.81 -15.90
C ASP A 92 -0.11 -2.41 -16.50
N ASP A 93 -1.11 -3.27 -16.39
CA ASP A 93 -2.45 -3.01 -16.91
C ASP A 93 -3.09 -1.78 -16.26
N GLN A 94 -2.98 -1.63 -14.96
CA GLN A 94 -3.54 -0.48 -14.25
C GLN A 94 -2.79 0.81 -14.58
N SER A 95 -1.47 0.75 -14.74
CA SER A 95 -0.67 1.93 -15.09
C SER A 95 -0.97 2.45 -16.49
N LYS A 96 -1.40 1.58 -17.40
CA LYS A 96 -1.83 1.97 -18.75
C LYS A 96 -3.16 2.73 -18.75
N LYS A 97 -4.03 2.43 -17.79
CA LYS A 97 -5.30 3.16 -17.63
C LYS A 97 -5.06 4.54 -17.06
N ASN A 98 -4.23 4.65 -16.04
CA ASN A 98 -3.81 5.91 -15.44
C ASN A 98 -2.44 5.72 -14.79
N GLY A 99 -1.50 6.58 -15.10
CA GLY A 99 -0.13 6.51 -14.62
C GLY A 99 0.05 6.92 -13.15
N ASN A 100 -1.03 7.16 -12.39
CA ASN A 100 -0.97 7.57 -10.99
C ASN A 100 -1.51 6.44 -10.11
N LEU A 101 -0.59 5.72 -9.45
CA LEU A 101 -0.91 4.59 -8.59
C LEU A 101 -0.74 4.97 -7.13
N VAL A 102 -1.69 4.61 -6.29
CA VAL A 102 -1.64 4.78 -4.84
C VAL A 102 -1.75 3.42 -4.18
N PHE A 103 -0.81 3.13 -3.27
CA PHE A 103 -0.82 1.93 -2.44
C PHE A 103 -1.11 2.33 -1.01
N LEU A 104 -2.25 1.91 -0.47
CA LEU A 104 -2.69 2.26 0.87
C LEU A 104 -2.62 1.04 1.78
N LEU A 105 -1.93 1.22 2.91
CA LEU A 105 -1.88 0.25 4.00
C LEU A 105 -2.91 0.64 5.06
N GLY A 106 -3.52 -0.35 5.70
CA GLY A 106 -4.33 -0.11 6.89
C GLY A 106 -3.46 0.08 8.12
N SER A 107 -4.08 0.53 9.21
CA SER A 107 -3.45 0.51 10.53
C SER A 107 -3.44 -0.91 11.09
N SER A 108 -2.91 -1.08 12.32
CA SER A 108 -2.89 -2.37 13.00
C SER A 108 -4.29 -2.99 13.20
N TYR A 109 -5.35 -2.19 13.07
CA TYR A 109 -6.75 -2.66 13.20
C TYR A 109 -7.42 -2.94 11.85
N GLY A 110 -6.73 -2.70 10.73
CA GLY A 110 -7.23 -2.98 9.39
C GLY A 110 -7.72 -1.77 8.64
N LEU A 111 -8.75 -1.95 7.82
CA LEU A 111 -9.31 -0.95 6.93
C LEU A 111 -10.83 -0.82 7.12
N ASP A 112 -11.34 0.39 6.96
CA ASP A 112 -12.79 0.63 6.92
C ASP A 112 -13.36 0.20 5.56
N ASP A 113 -14.64 -0.17 5.53
CA ASP A 113 -15.32 -0.58 4.30
C ASP A 113 -15.35 0.51 3.22
N SER A 114 -15.36 1.78 3.61
CA SER A 114 -15.31 2.89 2.64
C SER A 114 -14.05 2.85 1.78
N ILE A 115 -12.94 2.40 2.35
CA ILE A 115 -11.68 2.21 1.61
C ILE A 115 -11.83 1.06 0.61
N ARG A 116 -12.41 -0.07 1.04
CA ARG A 116 -12.64 -1.23 0.16
C ARG A 116 -13.54 -0.87 -1.02
N LYS A 117 -14.57 -0.06 -0.78
CA LYS A 117 -15.48 0.42 -1.84
C LYS A 117 -14.79 1.33 -2.85
N ARG A 118 -13.86 2.18 -2.39
CA ARG A 118 -13.12 3.08 -3.29
C ARG A 118 -12.02 2.35 -4.08
N ALA A 119 -11.43 1.29 -3.52
CA ALA A 119 -10.29 0.62 -4.10
C ALA A 119 -10.57 0.07 -5.49
N ASN A 120 -9.61 0.25 -6.39
CA ASN A 120 -9.62 -0.36 -7.72
C ASN A 120 -9.07 -1.79 -7.65
N VAL A 121 -8.11 -2.02 -6.76
CA VAL A 121 -7.48 -3.31 -6.55
C VAL A 121 -7.35 -3.57 -5.05
N SER A 122 -7.80 -4.73 -4.61
CA SER A 122 -7.60 -5.22 -3.25
C SER A 122 -6.78 -6.50 -3.34
N PHE A 123 -5.59 -6.51 -2.74
CA PHE A 123 -4.70 -7.67 -2.81
C PHE A 123 -4.16 -8.05 -1.43
N SER A 124 -3.92 -9.35 -1.27
CA SER A 124 -3.33 -9.92 -0.06
C SER A 124 -1.88 -10.29 -0.32
N LEU A 125 -0.99 -9.91 0.60
CA LEU A 125 0.42 -10.31 0.54
C LEU A 125 0.59 -11.78 0.89
N SER A 126 -0.23 -12.29 1.82
CA SER A 126 -0.13 -13.64 2.36
C SER A 126 -1.35 -13.95 3.21
N LYS A 127 -1.60 -15.23 3.47
CA LYS A 127 -2.54 -15.66 4.51
C LYS A 127 -2.00 -15.40 5.91
N LEU A 128 -0.68 -15.26 6.05
CA LEU A 128 -0.04 -14.79 7.27
C LEU A 128 -0.26 -13.30 7.43
N THR A 129 -0.39 -12.83 8.67
CA THR A 129 -0.50 -11.40 8.95
C THR A 129 0.87 -10.80 9.26
N PHE A 130 1.03 -9.52 8.94
CA PHE A 130 2.24 -8.75 9.23
C PHE A 130 1.86 -7.50 9.99
N THR A 131 2.82 -6.91 10.73
CA THR A 131 2.63 -5.55 11.20
C THR A 131 2.47 -4.64 9.97
N HIS A 132 1.70 -3.56 10.10
CA HIS A 132 1.42 -2.71 8.94
C HIS A 132 2.70 -2.06 8.36
N TYR A 133 3.69 -1.76 9.18
CA TYR A 133 4.98 -1.25 8.68
C TYR A 133 5.77 -2.29 7.89
N MET A 134 5.75 -3.54 8.32
CA MET A 134 6.35 -4.64 7.56
C MET A 134 5.58 -4.89 6.27
N ALA A 135 4.25 -4.82 6.31
CA ALA A 135 3.41 -4.97 5.12
C ALA A 135 3.74 -3.90 4.07
N LEU A 136 3.98 -2.66 4.48
CA LEU A 136 4.43 -1.61 3.57
C LEU A 136 5.78 -1.94 2.95
N PHE A 137 6.74 -2.40 3.75
CA PHE A 137 8.07 -2.78 3.26
C PHE A 137 7.96 -3.86 2.19
N LEU A 138 7.19 -4.92 2.47
CA LEU A 138 6.95 -6.00 1.52
C LEU A 138 6.25 -5.50 0.25
N THR A 139 5.30 -4.59 0.40
CA THR A 139 4.59 -4.00 -0.74
C THR A 139 5.56 -3.23 -1.64
N MET A 140 6.44 -2.41 -1.06
CA MET A 140 7.46 -1.68 -1.84
C MET A 140 8.37 -2.63 -2.61
N GLU A 141 8.81 -3.71 -1.97
CA GLU A 141 9.63 -4.73 -2.62
C GLU A 141 8.87 -5.39 -3.78
N GLN A 142 7.61 -5.74 -3.60
CA GLN A 142 6.81 -6.36 -4.65
C GLN A 142 6.52 -5.40 -5.81
N VAL A 143 6.31 -4.14 -5.54
CA VAL A 143 6.15 -3.12 -6.59
C VAL A 143 7.46 -2.97 -7.38
N TYR A 144 8.59 -2.92 -6.69
CA TYR A 144 9.90 -2.90 -7.34
C TYR A 144 10.13 -4.16 -8.21
N ARG A 145 9.85 -5.33 -7.67
CA ARG A 145 9.92 -6.61 -8.40
C ARG A 145 9.07 -6.56 -9.67
N SER A 146 7.86 -6.03 -9.57
CA SER A 146 6.96 -5.86 -10.71
C SER A 146 7.56 -4.98 -11.81
N MET A 147 8.21 -3.88 -11.43
CA MET A 147 8.88 -2.99 -12.40
C MET A 147 10.02 -3.73 -13.12
N LYS A 148 10.79 -4.53 -12.38
CA LYS A 148 11.87 -5.34 -12.95
C LYS A 148 11.35 -6.39 -13.93
N ILE A 149 10.29 -7.10 -13.54
CA ILE A 149 9.64 -8.11 -14.39
C ILE A 149 9.12 -7.47 -15.67
N ASN A 150 8.41 -6.36 -15.57
CA ASN A 150 7.78 -5.69 -16.70
C ASN A 150 8.80 -5.13 -17.70
N ARG A 151 10.02 -4.85 -17.27
CA ARG A 151 11.11 -4.46 -18.17
C ARG A 151 11.96 -5.63 -18.66
N GLY A 152 11.63 -6.85 -18.30
CA GLY A 152 12.42 -8.03 -18.67
C GLY A 152 13.79 -8.06 -18.00
N GLU A 153 13.95 -7.34 -16.89
CA GLU A 153 15.22 -7.31 -16.15
C GLU A 153 15.30 -8.47 -15.16
N ASN A 154 16.51 -8.94 -14.92
CA ASN A 154 16.77 -10.11 -14.09
C ASN A 154 16.69 -9.74 -12.60
N TYR A 155 15.64 -10.13 -11.93
CA TYR A 155 15.43 -9.94 -10.50
C TYR A 155 14.57 -11.06 -9.91
N ASP A 156 13.44 -11.36 -10.54
CA ASP A 156 12.56 -12.44 -10.12
C ASP A 156 13.15 -13.79 -10.58
N LYS A 157 13.13 -14.76 -9.67
CA LYS A 157 13.75 -16.08 -9.94
C LYS A 157 12.73 -17.19 -9.91
#